data_9b2a01991f2f44655ac8f82ba2238812
#
_entry.id   9b2a01991f2f44655ac8f82ba2238812
#
_cell.length_a   1.000
_cell.length_b   1.000
_cell.length_c   1.000
_cell.angle_alpha   90.00
_cell.angle_beta   90.00
_cell.angle_gamma   90.00
#
_symmetry.space_group_name_H-M   'P 1'
#
loop_
_entity.id
_entity.type
_entity.pdbx_description
1 polymer ?
#
loop_
_entity_poly.entity_id
_entity_poly.type
_entity_poly.pdbx_seq_one_letter_code
_entity_poly.pdbx_strand_id
1 'polypeptide(L)'
;MRVLALDSSGIVASVAVVEDDILVAEYTVNYKKTHSQTLLPMLDEIVKMTELDLKTIDAIAVAKGPGSFTGLRIGSATAKGLGLALDKPLVGIPTVEALAYNLYDVNGLICPIMDARRKQVYTGIYRYEDHRLMTVKDQMAVGIEELLSMLNDMGEAVTFLGDGVPVFKDIIADKLTVPFSFAPAHLSRQRAGAVGALGVLYYKEGRTETAAEHKPVSYTHLTLPTR
;
A
#
# COMPACT_ATOMS: atom_id res chain seq x y z
N MET A 1 -4.78 -18.42 -10.59
CA MET A 1 -4.25 -17.10 -11.04
C MET A 1 -3.08 -16.72 -10.17
N ARG A 2 -1.96 -16.36 -10.77
CA ARG A 2 -0.72 -16.07 -10.04
C ARG A 2 -0.28 -14.63 -10.29
N VAL A 3 -0.13 -13.86 -9.23
CA VAL A 3 0.25 -12.44 -9.28
C VAL A 3 1.60 -12.24 -8.58
N LEU A 4 2.52 -11.58 -9.27
CA LEU A 4 3.74 -11.06 -8.67
C LEU A 4 3.46 -9.65 -8.15
N ALA A 5 3.80 -9.36 -6.91
CA ALA A 5 3.48 -8.09 -6.26
C ALA A 5 4.72 -7.36 -5.77
N LEU A 6 4.72 -6.03 -5.91
CA LEU A 6 5.81 -5.14 -5.51
C LEU A 6 5.28 -3.97 -4.69
N ASP A 7 5.94 -3.67 -3.56
CA ASP A 7 5.72 -2.43 -2.83
C ASP A 7 7.05 -1.78 -2.45
N SER A 8 7.21 -0.53 -2.86
CA SER A 8 8.34 0.35 -2.53
C SER A 8 7.87 1.76 -2.21
N SER A 9 6.60 1.89 -1.84
CA SER A 9 5.92 3.16 -1.62
C SER A 9 6.35 3.90 -0.35
N GLY A 10 6.98 3.20 0.60
CA GLY A 10 7.49 3.73 1.87
C GLY A 10 8.97 3.44 2.09
N ILE A 11 9.39 3.30 3.35
CA ILE A 11 10.75 2.82 3.72
C ILE A 11 10.85 1.31 3.46
N VAL A 12 9.74 0.61 3.58
CA VAL A 12 9.66 -0.83 3.36
C VAL A 12 9.86 -1.15 1.88
N ALA A 13 10.69 -2.15 1.60
CA ALA A 13 10.73 -2.86 0.32
C ALA A 13 10.05 -4.21 0.52
N SER A 14 9.11 -4.55 -0.34
CA SER A 14 8.40 -5.82 -0.26
C SER A 14 8.13 -6.40 -1.64
N VAL A 15 8.31 -7.71 -1.78
CA VAL A 15 7.99 -8.51 -2.98
C VAL A 15 7.20 -9.73 -2.54
N ALA A 16 6.17 -10.12 -3.27
CA ALA A 16 5.38 -11.31 -2.95
C ALA A 16 4.89 -12.02 -4.21
N VAL A 17 4.56 -13.29 -4.05
CA VAL A 17 3.83 -14.10 -5.03
C VAL A 17 2.54 -14.57 -4.37
N VAL A 18 1.42 -14.23 -4.97
CA VAL A 18 0.09 -14.66 -4.55
C VAL A 18 -0.51 -15.54 -5.65
N GLU A 19 -0.97 -16.72 -5.30
CA GLU A 19 -1.67 -17.63 -6.20
C GLU A 19 -3.08 -17.87 -5.68
N ASP A 20 -4.06 -17.32 -6.38
CA ASP A 20 -5.46 -17.27 -5.95
C ASP A 20 -5.59 -16.73 -4.52
N ASP A 21 -5.94 -17.55 -3.55
CA ASP A 21 -6.12 -17.19 -2.14
C ASP A 21 -4.89 -17.55 -1.27
N ILE A 22 -3.77 -17.95 -1.90
CA ILE A 22 -2.57 -18.39 -1.20
C ILE A 22 -1.44 -17.38 -1.37
N LEU A 23 -0.92 -16.87 -0.27
CA LEU A 23 0.36 -16.17 -0.24
C LEU A 23 1.49 -17.21 -0.33
N VAL A 24 2.02 -17.43 -1.53
CA VAL A 24 3.06 -18.45 -1.79
C VAL A 24 4.38 -18.06 -1.15
N ALA A 25 4.78 -16.79 -1.30
CA ALA A 25 6.00 -16.24 -0.71
C ALA A 25 5.88 -14.73 -0.55
N GLU A 26 6.51 -14.21 0.51
CA GLU A 26 6.68 -12.78 0.71
C GLU A 26 8.07 -12.51 1.30
N TYR A 27 8.77 -11.54 0.72
CA TYR A 27 10.01 -11.01 1.25
C TYR A 27 9.83 -9.53 1.55
N THR A 28 9.84 -9.18 2.83
CA THR A 28 9.62 -7.82 3.30
C THR A 28 10.78 -7.37 4.16
N VAL A 29 11.37 -6.21 3.84
CA VAL A 29 12.48 -5.61 4.58
C VAL A 29 12.13 -4.17 4.93
N ASN A 30 12.10 -3.88 6.22
CA ASN A 30 11.96 -2.52 6.75
C ASN A 30 13.33 -2.02 7.22
N TYR A 31 14.17 -1.61 6.28
CA TYR A 31 15.53 -1.16 6.56
C TYR A 31 15.95 -0.05 5.60
N LYS A 32 16.86 0.83 6.05
CA LYS A 32 17.36 2.00 5.29
C LYS A 32 18.30 1.58 4.14
N LYS A 33 17.78 0.86 3.15
CA LYS A 33 18.49 0.61 1.87
C LYS A 33 17.68 1.18 0.72
N THR A 34 18.34 1.50 -0.37
CA THR A 34 17.66 2.01 -1.57
C THR A 34 16.89 0.88 -2.26
N HIS A 35 15.64 1.13 -2.64
CA HIS A 35 14.79 0.14 -3.30
C HIS A 35 15.38 -0.40 -4.61
N SER A 36 16.17 0.42 -5.33
CA SER A 36 16.90 -0.01 -6.53
C SER A 36 17.92 -1.12 -6.27
N GLN A 37 18.41 -1.24 -5.03
CA GLN A 37 19.36 -2.28 -4.62
C GLN A 37 18.68 -3.50 -3.98
N THR A 38 17.40 -3.41 -3.67
CA THR A 38 16.71 -4.44 -2.87
C THR A 38 15.61 -5.18 -3.63
N LEU A 39 14.78 -4.50 -4.43
CA LEU A 39 13.59 -5.12 -5.04
C LEU A 39 13.93 -6.30 -5.96
N LEU A 40 14.85 -6.13 -6.92
CA LEU A 40 15.21 -7.22 -7.83
C LEU A 40 15.94 -8.37 -7.14
N PRO A 41 16.91 -8.16 -6.23
CA PRO A 41 17.47 -9.25 -5.43
C PRO A 41 16.44 -9.99 -4.58
N MET A 42 15.44 -9.30 -3.99
CA MET A 42 14.37 -9.95 -3.23
C MET A 42 13.48 -10.80 -4.13
N LEU A 43 13.18 -10.31 -5.33
CA LEU A 43 12.45 -11.08 -6.34
C LEU A 43 13.24 -12.33 -6.78
N ASP A 44 14.52 -12.18 -7.08
CA ASP A 44 15.41 -13.28 -7.47
C ASP A 44 15.45 -14.37 -6.39
N GLU A 45 15.49 -13.98 -5.12
CA GLU A 45 15.45 -14.90 -3.99
C GLU A 45 14.12 -15.66 -3.92
N ILE A 46 12.99 -14.96 -4.05
CA ILE A 46 11.66 -15.62 -4.09
C ILE A 46 11.59 -16.61 -5.24
N VAL A 47 12.01 -16.20 -6.45
CA VAL A 47 12.01 -17.06 -7.65
C VAL A 47 12.82 -18.33 -7.41
N LYS A 48 14.00 -18.22 -6.83
CA LYS A 48 14.87 -19.36 -6.52
C LYS A 48 14.29 -20.28 -5.46
N MET A 49 13.78 -19.71 -4.37
CA MET A 49 13.26 -20.48 -3.23
C MET A 49 11.94 -21.20 -3.55
N THR A 50 11.15 -20.66 -4.48
CA THR A 50 9.86 -21.24 -4.88
C THR A 50 9.91 -21.97 -6.23
N GLU A 51 11.09 -22.01 -6.87
CA GLU A 51 11.28 -22.57 -8.22
C GLU A 51 10.27 -21.98 -9.24
N LEU A 52 9.94 -20.68 -9.06
CA LEU A 52 8.92 -20.01 -9.85
C LEU A 52 9.37 -19.79 -11.30
N ASP A 53 8.66 -20.34 -12.26
CA ASP A 53 8.77 -19.89 -13.65
C ASP A 53 7.96 -18.58 -13.81
N LEU A 54 8.68 -17.47 -14.02
CA LEU A 54 8.08 -16.15 -14.21
C LEU A 54 7.11 -16.07 -15.39
N LYS A 55 7.20 -16.96 -16.36
CA LYS A 55 6.24 -17.04 -17.47
C LYS A 55 4.85 -17.48 -17.04
N THR A 56 4.75 -18.12 -15.87
CA THR A 56 3.47 -18.62 -15.33
C THR A 56 2.68 -17.58 -14.54
N ILE A 57 3.25 -16.37 -14.29
CA ILE A 57 2.48 -15.29 -13.68
C ILE A 57 1.47 -14.71 -14.67
N ASP A 58 0.32 -14.30 -14.17
CA ASP A 58 -0.76 -13.73 -14.98
C ASP A 58 -0.71 -12.20 -15.01
N ALA A 59 -0.26 -11.58 -13.93
CA ALA A 59 -0.15 -10.12 -13.81
C ALA A 59 0.92 -9.70 -12.80
N ILE A 60 1.31 -8.42 -12.87
CA ILE A 60 2.22 -7.78 -11.91
C ILE A 60 1.45 -6.68 -11.19
N ALA A 61 1.23 -6.86 -9.89
CA ALA A 61 0.64 -5.86 -9.03
C ALA A 61 1.72 -4.93 -8.45
N VAL A 62 1.49 -3.64 -8.41
CA VAL A 62 2.44 -2.67 -7.89
C VAL A 62 1.73 -1.57 -7.11
N ALA A 63 2.27 -1.21 -5.94
CA ALA A 63 1.80 -0.06 -5.19
C ALA A 63 2.05 1.21 -6.01
N LYS A 64 0.96 1.88 -6.43
CA LYS A 64 1.03 3.04 -7.33
C LYS A 64 1.04 4.40 -6.62
N GLY A 65 1.01 4.41 -5.30
CA GLY A 65 0.96 5.62 -4.48
C GLY A 65 -0.37 5.83 -3.76
N PRO A 66 -0.39 6.82 -2.88
CA PRO A 66 0.65 7.80 -2.55
C PRO A 66 1.84 7.20 -1.79
N GLY A 67 2.95 7.94 -1.71
CA GLY A 67 4.13 7.52 -0.98
C GLY A 67 5.42 8.23 -1.38
N SER A 68 6.55 7.60 -1.08
CA SER A 68 7.88 8.08 -1.44
C SER A 68 8.02 8.26 -2.95
N PHE A 69 8.29 9.49 -3.39
CA PHE A 69 8.45 9.82 -4.82
C PHE A 69 9.49 8.95 -5.54
N THR A 70 10.66 8.77 -4.91
CA THR A 70 11.72 7.92 -5.47
C THR A 70 11.33 6.45 -5.42
N GLY A 71 10.76 5.99 -4.30
CA GLY A 71 10.33 4.61 -4.12
C GLY A 71 9.28 4.20 -5.17
N LEU A 72 8.24 4.99 -5.34
CA LEU A 72 7.18 4.74 -6.32
C LEU A 72 7.71 4.66 -7.76
N ARG A 73 8.68 5.51 -8.13
CA ARG A 73 9.31 5.45 -9.46
C ARG A 73 10.13 4.19 -9.66
N ILE A 74 10.87 3.75 -8.63
CA ILE A 74 11.66 2.52 -8.70
C ILE A 74 10.72 1.31 -8.86
N GLY A 75 9.70 1.20 -8.01
CA GLY A 75 8.71 0.11 -8.10
C GLY A 75 7.99 0.09 -9.45
N SER A 76 7.52 1.26 -9.89
CA SER A 76 6.87 1.41 -11.20
C SER A 76 7.78 1.02 -12.37
N ALA A 77 9.05 1.47 -12.36
CA ALA A 77 10.02 1.11 -13.40
C ALA A 77 10.31 -0.40 -13.39
N THR A 78 10.46 -1.00 -12.22
CA THR A 78 10.66 -2.45 -12.06
C THR A 78 9.44 -3.23 -12.60
N ALA A 79 8.23 -2.85 -12.20
CA ALA A 79 7.00 -3.48 -12.68
C ALA A 79 6.83 -3.36 -14.19
N LYS A 80 7.09 -2.17 -14.76
CA LYS A 80 7.07 -1.94 -16.22
C LYS A 80 8.08 -2.81 -16.95
N GLY A 81 9.32 -2.86 -16.48
CA GLY A 81 10.37 -3.70 -17.08
C GLY A 81 9.96 -5.18 -17.08
N LEU A 82 9.43 -5.68 -15.97
CA LEU A 82 8.93 -7.05 -15.88
C LEU A 82 7.71 -7.28 -16.78
N GLY A 83 6.75 -6.35 -16.79
CA GLY A 83 5.56 -6.43 -17.64
C GLY A 83 5.89 -6.52 -19.12
N LEU A 84 6.85 -5.69 -19.57
CA LEU A 84 7.34 -5.73 -20.96
C LEU A 84 8.11 -7.02 -21.27
N ALA A 85 8.99 -7.46 -20.37
CA ALA A 85 9.82 -8.65 -20.60
C ALA A 85 9.01 -9.96 -20.61
N LEU A 86 7.93 -10.01 -19.85
CA LEU A 86 7.09 -11.20 -19.67
C LEU A 86 5.79 -11.13 -20.48
N ASP A 87 5.53 -10.02 -21.16
CA ASP A 87 4.25 -9.73 -21.85
C ASP A 87 3.04 -9.90 -20.92
N LYS A 88 3.09 -9.26 -19.73
CA LYS A 88 2.04 -9.35 -18.71
C LYS A 88 1.50 -7.97 -18.35
N PRO A 89 0.18 -7.87 -18.09
CA PRO A 89 -0.44 -6.63 -17.64
C PRO A 89 0.02 -6.24 -16.23
N LEU A 90 -0.07 -4.95 -15.95
CA LEU A 90 0.13 -4.40 -14.62
C LEU A 90 -1.22 -4.16 -13.94
N VAL A 91 -1.20 -4.23 -12.60
CA VAL A 91 -2.32 -3.87 -11.73
C VAL A 91 -1.82 -2.84 -10.73
N GLY A 92 -2.26 -1.59 -10.89
CA GLY A 92 -1.87 -0.52 -9.98
C GLY A 92 -2.73 -0.49 -8.72
N ILE A 93 -2.14 -0.71 -7.56
CA ILE A 93 -2.83 -0.76 -6.27
C ILE A 93 -2.61 0.53 -5.48
N PRO A 94 -3.67 1.22 -5.00
CA PRO A 94 -3.51 2.36 -4.11
C PRO A 94 -2.80 1.95 -2.82
N THR A 95 -1.73 2.67 -2.44
CA THR A 95 -0.86 2.28 -1.31
C THR A 95 -1.63 2.25 0.02
N VAL A 96 -2.47 3.25 0.28
CA VAL A 96 -3.21 3.32 1.54
C VAL A 96 -4.32 2.27 1.63
N GLU A 97 -4.89 1.86 0.50
CA GLU A 97 -5.84 0.75 0.44
C GLU A 97 -5.14 -0.58 0.73
N ALA A 98 -3.96 -0.81 0.16
CA ALA A 98 -3.14 -2.00 0.47
C ALA A 98 -2.74 -2.06 1.95
N LEU A 99 -2.42 -0.90 2.56
CA LEU A 99 -2.20 -0.82 4.00
C LEU A 99 -3.46 -1.20 4.78
N ALA A 100 -4.62 -0.64 4.44
CA ALA A 100 -5.88 -0.95 5.10
C ALA A 100 -6.22 -2.45 5.00
N TYR A 101 -5.88 -3.08 3.88
CA TYR A 101 -6.15 -4.50 3.62
C TYR A 101 -5.37 -5.45 4.55
N ASN A 102 -4.29 -4.98 5.22
CA ASN A 102 -3.61 -5.76 6.25
C ASN A 102 -4.51 -6.09 7.45
N LEU A 103 -5.56 -5.29 7.71
CA LEU A 103 -6.44 -5.42 8.85
C LEU A 103 -7.77 -6.06 8.43
N TYR A 104 -7.70 -7.33 8.01
CA TYR A 104 -8.88 -8.04 7.54
C TYR A 104 -9.99 -8.09 8.59
N ASP A 105 -11.19 -7.68 8.18
CA ASP A 105 -12.46 -7.81 8.91
C ASP A 105 -12.48 -7.18 10.33
N VAL A 106 -11.65 -6.15 10.53
CA VAL A 106 -11.65 -5.38 11.78
C VAL A 106 -12.92 -4.53 11.88
N ASN A 107 -13.54 -4.54 13.06
CA ASN A 107 -14.70 -3.69 13.35
C ASN A 107 -14.31 -2.19 13.42
N GLY A 108 -15.20 -1.33 12.91
CA GLY A 108 -15.01 0.11 12.89
C GLY A 108 -14.19 0.60 11.69
N LEU A 109 -13.64 1.80 11.82
CA LEU A 109 -12.88 2.43 10.76
C LEU A 109 -11.42 1.95 10.77
N ILE A 110 -10.87 1.79 9.57
CA ILE A 110 -9.44 1.56 9.34
C ILE A 110 -8.87 2.82 8.72
N CYS A 111 -7.88 3.41 9.36
CA CYS A 111 -7.26 4.66 8.94
C CYS A 111 -5.74 4.48 8.78
N PRO A 112 -5.27 4.03 7.60
CA PRO A 112 -3.85 4.03 7.31
C PRO A 112 -3.32 5.46 7.24
N ILE A 113 -2.19 5.74 7.88
CA ILE A 113 -1.51 7.03 7.83
C ILE A 113 -0.05 6.86 7.44
N MET A 114 0.38 7.54 6.38
CA MET A 114 1.78 7.62 5.98
C MET A 114 2.27 9.06 6.17
N ASP A 115 3.49 9.23 6.71
CA ASP A 115 4.06 10.57 6.94
C ASP A 115 4.34 11.28 5.60
N ALA A 116 3.55 12.30 5.30
CA ALA A 116 3.70 13.16 4.11
C ALA A 116 4.55 14.42 4.40
N ARG A 117 5.19 14.51 5.57
CA ARG A 117 5.93 15.66 6.08
C ARG A 117 5.03 16.84 6.45
N ARG A 118 5.60 17.88 7.11
CA ARG A 118 4.93 19.13 7.44
C ARG A 118 3.59 18.96 8.19
N LYS A 119 3.51 17.97 9.09
CA LYS A 119 2.28 17.61 9.83
C LYS A 119 1.13 17.16 8.91
N GLN A 120 1.43 16.68 7.70
CA GLN A 120 0.47 16.08 6.79
C GLN A 120 0.65 14.56 6.73
N VAL A 121 -0.42 13.87 6.37
CA VAL A 121 -0.45 12.44 6.13
C VAL A 121 -1.05 12.13 4.77
N TYR A 122 -0.55 11.09 4.13
CA TYR A 122 -1.31 10.39 3.11
C TYR A 122 -2.19 9.37 3.82
N THR A 123 -3.47 9.39 3.54
CA THR A 123 -4.47 8.57 4.21
C THR A 123 -5.65 8.26 3.29
N GLY A 124 -6.52 7.41 3.74
CA GLY A 124 -7.87 7.15 3.31
C GLY A 124 -8.61 6.54 4.48
N ILE A 125 -9.92 6.46 4.45
CA ILE A 125 -10.71 5.86 5.53
C ILE A 125 -11.49 4.70 4.93
N TYR A 126 -11.36 3.55 5.55
CA TYR A 126 -11.90 2.28 5.10
C TYR A 126 -12.69 1.60 6.21
N ARG A 127 -13.53 0.65 5.85
CA ARG A 127 -14.17 -0.31 6.77
C ARG A 127 -14.39 -1.63 6.05
N TYR A 128 -14.64 -2.67 6.80
CA TYR A 128 -15.16 -3.92 6.24
C TYR A 128 -16.68 -3.95 6.35
N GLU A 129 -17.34 -4.35 5.26
CA GLU A 129 -18.77 -4.65 5.18
C GLU A 129 -18.91 -5.97 4.41
N ASP A 130 -19.57 -6.95 5.02
CA ASP A 130 -19.72 -8.30 4.45
C ASP A 130 -18.39 -8.90 3.94
N HIS A 131 -17.34 -8.81 4.77
CA HIS A 131 -15.97 -9.27 4.48
C HIS A 131 -15.29 -8.57 3.29
N ARG A 132 -15.80 -7.43 2.83
CA ARG A 132 -15.22 -6.62 1.76
C ARG A 132 -14.71 -5.30 2.30
N LEU A 133 -13.52 -4.91 1.86
CA LEU A 133 -12.97 -3.60 2.18
C LEU A 133 -13.72 -2.53 1.37
N MET A 134 -14.40 -1.65 2.08
CA MET A 134 -15.14 -0.51 1.51
C MET A 134 -14.41 0.78 1.76
N THR A 135 -14.38 1.65 0.75
CA THR A 135 -13.82 3.00 0.86
C THR A 135 -14.87 3.95 1.43
N VAL A 136 -14.62 4.47 2.64
CA VAL A 136 -15.45 5.49 3.28
C VAL A 136 -15.02 6.89 2.84
N LYS A 137 -13.71 7.11 2.76
CA LYS A 137 -13.06 8.30 2.19
C LYS A 137 -11.92 7.87 1.28
N ASP A 138 -11.93 8.40 0.07
CA ASP A 138 -10.86 8.18 -0.90
C ASP A 138 -9.49 8.64 -0.36
N GLN A 139 -8.44 8.11 -0.96
CA GLN A 139 -7.09 8.52 -0.61
C GLN A 139 -6.87 10.02 -0.79
N MET A 140 -6.21 10.64 0.19
CA MET A 140 -5.97 12.08 0.24
C MET A 140 -4.64 12.41 0.91
N ALA A 141 -4.19 13.64 0.71
CA ALA A 141 -3.16 14.28 1.53
C ALA A 141 -3.83 15.35 2.40
N VAL A 142 -3.69 15.26 3.70
CA VAL A 142 -4.42 16.11 4.65
C VAL A 142 -3.59 16.40 5.90
N GLY A 143 -3.84 17.52 6.59
CA GLY A 143 -3.26 17.79 7.90
C GLY A 143 -3.72 16.78 8.94
N ILE A 144 -2.81 16.35 9.83
CA ILE A 144 -3.19 15.36 10.86
C ILE A 144 -4.35 15.84 11.73
N GLU A 145 -4.38 17.11 12.10
CA GLU A 145 -5.45 17.67 12.95
C GLU A 145 -6.81 17.69 12.22
N GLU A 146 -6.81 17.99 10.93
CA GLU A 146 -8.01 17.95 10.10
C GLU A 146 -8.53 16.49 9.97
N LEU A 147 -7.63 15.52 9.78
CA LEU A 147 -7.99 14.10 9.77
C LEU A 147 -8.66 13.69 11.09
N LEU A 148 -8.08 14.09 12.25
CA LEU A 148 -8.62 13.76 13.56
C LEU A 148 -9.99 14.40 13.79
N SER A 149 -10.21 15.63 13.30
CA SER A 149 -11.54 16.27 13.33
C SER A 149 -12.56 15.47 12.53
N MET A 150 -12.22 15.06 11.30
CA MET A 150 -13.11 14.23 10.47
C MET A 150 -13.46 12.90 11.16
N LEU A 151 -12.50 12.24 11.81
CA LEU A 151 -12.74 10.98 12.50
C LEU A 151 -13.61 11.16 13.75
N ASN A 152 -13.43 12.27 14.51
CA ASN A 152 -14.31 12.62 15.62
C ASN A 152 -15.74 12.86 15.17
N ASP A 153 -15.94 13.55 14.04
CA ASP A 153 -17.26 13.82 13.46
C ASP A 153 -17.96 12.53 13.00
N MET A 154 -17.19 11.52 12.56
CA MET A 154 -17.74 10.20 12.20
C MET A 154 -18.21 9.41 13.42
N GLY A 155 -17.66 9.65 14.61
CA GLY A 155 -18.12 9.05 15.87
C GLY A 155 -17.89 7.55 16.03
N GLU A 156 -17.03 6.95 15.20
CA GLU A 156 -16.78 5.50 15.19
C GLU A 156 -15.39 5.15 15.72
N ALA A 157 -15.22 3.94 16.24
CA ALA A 157 -13.92 3.43 16.65
C ALA A 157 -12.97 3.32 15.45
N VAL A 158 -11.68 3.65 15.64
CA VAL A 158 -10.68 3.72 14.58
C VAL A 158 -9.45 2.88 14.89
N THR A 159 -8.99 2.09 13.94
CA THR A 159 -7.68 1.42 14.01
C THR A 159 -6.70 2.09 13.03
N PHE A 160 -5.58 2.59 13.57
CA PHE A 160 -4.52 3.22 12.79
C PHE A 160 -3.39 2.27 12.47
N LEU A 161 -2.79 2.43 11.28
CA LEU A 161 -1.57 1.74 10.88
C LEU A 161 -0.76 2.63 9.91
N GLY A 162 0.43 2.19 9.58
CA GLY A 162 1.33 2.91 8.67
C GLY A 162 2.50 3.57 9.39
N ASP A 163 3.42 4.12 8.62
CA ASP A 163 4.65 4.75 9.12
C ASP A 163 4.41 6.14 9.74
N GLY A 164 3.24 6.72 9.54
CA GLY A 164 2.80 7.92 10.25
C GLY A 164 2.45 7.69 11.73
N VAL A 165 2.10 6.45 12.13
CA VAL A 165 1.70 6.16 13.52
C VAL A 165 2.77 6.55 14.54
N PRO A 166 4.05 6.16 14.42
CA PRO A 166 5.08 6.57 15.37
C PRO A 166 5.29 8.10 15.44
N VAL A 167 4.99 8.79 14.34
CA VAL A 167 5.17 10.25 14.25
C VAL A 167 4.02 11.00 14.93
N PHE A 168 2.80 10.48 14.82
CA PHE A 168 1.58 11.19 15.20
C PHE A 168 0.81 10.56 16.38
N LYS A 169 1.28 9.45 16.97
CA LYS A 169 0.55 8.75 18.05
C LYS A 169 0.19 9.64 19.24
N ASP A 170 1.07 10.58 19.61
CA ASP A 170 0.84 11.44 20.78
C ASP A 170 -0.25 12.48 20.47
N ILE A 171 -0.26 13.07 19.27
CA ILE A 171 -1.33 14.00 18.85
C ILE A 171 -2.65 13.27 18.61
N ILE A 172 -2.62 12.03 18.15
CA ILE A 172 -3.81 11.18 18.04
C ILE A 172 -4.42 10.95 19.43
N ALA A 173 -3.60 10.56 20.40
CA ALA A 173 -4.05 10.32 21.78
C ALA A 173 -4.57 11.59 22.48
N ASP A 174 -4.03 12.77 22.14
CA ASP A 174 -4.45 14.05 22.72
C ASP A 174 -5.77 14.58 22.11
N LYS A 175 -5.96 14.40 20.79
CA LYS A 175 -7.04 15.09 20.06
C LYS A 175 -8.19 14.19 19.60
N LEU A 176 -7.99 12.88 19.56
CA LEU A 176 -9.04 11.98 19.16
C LEU A 176 -9.97 11.66 20.34
N THR A 177 -11.27 11.85 20.15
CA THR A 177 -12.29 11.63 21.17
C THR A 177 -13.03 10.31 21.05
N VAL A 178 -12.95 9.67 19.87
CA VAL A 178 -13.53 8.33 19.66
C VAL A 178 -12.57 7.23 20.12
N PRO A 179 -13.05 6.02 20.41
CA PRO A 179 -12.18 4.89 20.72
C PRO A 179 -11.21 4.60 19.59
N PHE A 180 -9.95 4.35 19.91
CA PHE A 180 -8.93 4.05 18.89
C PHE A 180 -7.94 2.99 19.35
N SER A 181 -7.29 2.38 18.36
CA SER A 181 -6.20 1.44 18.54
C SER A 181 -5.13 1.59 17.46
N PHE A 182 -3.99 0.98 17.67
CA PHE A 182 -2.92 0.90 16.68
C PHE A 182 -2.69 -0.57 16.29
N ALA A 183 -2.50 -0.80 14.99
CA ALA A 183 -2.19 -2.13 14.50
C ALA A 183 -0.87 -2.67 15.10
N PRO A 184 -0.79 -3.98 15.37
CA PRO A 184 0.42 -4.61 15.87
C PRO A 184 1.55 -4.54 14.83
N ALA A 185 2.79 -4.73 15.28
CA ALA A 185 3.99 -4.51 14.47
C ALA A 185 4.01 -5.26 13.13
N HIS A 186 3.48 -6.49 13.09
CA HIS A 186 3.48 -7.34 11.89
C HIS A 186 2.42 -6.96 10.86
N LEU A 187 1.45 -6.07 11.20
CA LEU A 187 0.38 -5.60 10.31
C LEU A 187 0.48 -4.10 10.00
N SER A 188 1.39 -3.38 10.66
CA SER A 188 1.43 -1.92 10.65
C SER A 188 2.22 -1.29 9.51
N ARG A 189 2.76 -2.07 8.58
CA ARG A 189 3.59 -1.57 7.47
C ARG A 189 3.14 -2.13 6.14
N GLN A 190 3.65 -1.52 5.06
CA GLN A 190 3.44 -1.98 3.70
C GLN A 190 3.89 -3.43 3.54
N ARG A 191 3.08 -4.20 2.81
CA ARG A 191 3.34 -5.61 2.52
C ARG A 191 2.92 -5.92 1.09
N ALA A 192 3.83 -6.53 0.33
CA ALA A 192 3.52 -6.95 -1.04
C ALA A 192 2.46 -8.07 -1.09
N GLY A 193 2.30 -8.84 -0.02
CA GLY A 193 1.21 -9.81 0.10
C GLY A 193 -0.17 -9.16 0.00
N ALA A 194 -0.39 -8.02 0.68
CA ALA A 194 -1.63 -7.26 0.57
C ALA A 194 -1.82 -6.66 -0.83
N VAL A 195 -0.73 -6.12 -1.42
CA VAL A 195 -0.74 -5.62 -2.82
C VAL A 195 -1.10 -6.74 -3.80
N GLY A 196 -0.56 -7.95 -3.61
CA GLY A 196 -0.83 -9.10 -4.44
C GLY A 196 -2.27 -9.62 -4.31
N ALA A 197 -2.79 -9.70 -3.09
CA ALA A 197 -4.17 -10.12 -2.83
C ALA A 197 -5.18 -9.16 -3.47
N LEU A 198 -5.00 -7.83 -3.29
CA LEU A 198 -5.78 -6.83 -4.01
C LEU A 198 -5.55 -6.90 -5.52
N GLY A 199 -4.33 -7.22 -5.96
CA GLY A 199 -3.99 -7.43 -7.36
C GLY A 199 -4.83 -8.52 -8.02
N VAL A 200 -5.05 -9.65 -7.32
CA VAL A 200 -5.93 -10.73 -7.78
C VAL A 200 -7.37 -10.23 -7.92
N LEU A 201 -7.88 -9.49 -6.94
CA LEU A 201 -9.24 -8.94 -6.98
C LEU A 201 -9.40 -7.95 -8.14
N TYR A 202 -8.51 -6.99 -8.26
CA TYR A 202 -8.53 -5.96 -9.30
C TYR A 202 -8.40 -6.54 -10.70
N TYR A 203 -7.55 -7.55 -10.87
CA TYR A 203 -7.44 -8.25 -12.14
C TYR A 203 -8.75 -8.94 -12.53
N LYS A 204 -9.40 -9.63 -11.59
CA LYS A 204 -10.71 -10.28 -11.82
C LYS A 204 -11.81 -9.26 -12.18
N GLU A 205 -11.68 -8.02 -11.70
CA GLU A 205 -12.56 -6.89 -12.04
C GLU A 205 -12.20 -6.22 -13.39
N GLY A 206 -11.16 -6.67 -14.08
CA GLY A 206 -10.68 -6.08 -15.33
C GLY A 206 -9.91 -4.77 -15.14
N ARG A 207 -9.48 -4.44 -13.93
CA ARG A 207 -8.72 -3.22 -13.59
C ARG A 207 -7.21 -3.45 -13.85
N THR A 208 -6.88 -3.61 -15.11
CA THR A 208 -5.51 -3.81 -15.58
C THR A 208 -5.06 -2.65 -16.46
N GLU A 209 -3.76 -2.45 -16.57
CA GLU A 209 -3.14 -1.46 -17.43
C GLU A 209 -1.91 -2.05 -18.10
N THR A 210 -1.54 -1.54 -19.26
CA THR A 210 -0.28 -1.90 -19.92
C THR A 210 0.90 -1.25 -19.21
N ALA A 211 2.11 -1.77 -19.45
CA ALA A 211 3.33 -1.12 -18.96
C ALA A 211 3.49 0.33 -19.45
N ALA A 212 2.95 0.68 -20.61
CA ALA A 212 2.98 2.03 -21.15
C ALA A 212 2.03 2.99 -20.41
N GLU A 213 0.84 2.52 -20.09
CA GLU A 213 -0.21 3.30 -19.43
C GLU A 213 0.05 3.53 -17.94
N HIS A 214 0.74 2.59 -17.28
CA HIS A 214 0.99 2.67 -15.83
C HIS A 214 1.72 3.95 -15.43
N LYS A 215 1.16 4.69 -14.47
CA LYS A 215 1.75 5.91 -13.91
C LYS A 215 1.59 5.91 -12.38
N PRO A 216 2.67 6.08 -11.61
CA PRO A 216 2.57 6.24 -10.17
C PRO A 216 1.87 7.56 -9.83
N VAL A 217 1.03 7.53 -8.79
CA VAL A 217 0.34 8.73 -8.27
C VAL A 217 1.25 9.41 -7.25
N SER A 218 1.55 10.69 -7.47
CA SER A 218 2.31 11.51 -6.52
C SER A 218 1.52 12.79 -6.23
N TYR A 219 1.29 13.05 -4.94
CA TYR A 219 0.66 14.29 -4.46
C TYR A 219 1.67 15.43 -4.23
N THR A 220 2.90 15.33 -4.73
CA THR A 220 3.96 16.34 -4.54
C THR A 220 3.64 17.70 -5.14
N HIS A 221 2.53 17.86 -5.86
CA HIS A 221 2.11 19.11 -6.51
C HIS A 221 0.92 19.80 -5.80
N LEU A 222 0.47 19.32 -4.66
CA LEU A 222 -0.42 20.11 -3.79
C LEU A 222 0.41 21.16 -3.06
N THR A 223 1.00 22.10 -3.81
CA THR A 223 1.46 23.36 -3.25
C THR A 223 0.22 24.11 -2.80
N LEU A 224 0.05 24.24 -1.47
CA LEU A 224 -0.81 25.28 -0.93
C LEU A 224 -0.38 26.62 -1.55
N PRO A 225 -1.33 27.49 -1.93
CA PRO A 225 -0.99 28.81 -2.38
C PRO A 225 -0.15 29.49 -1.29
N THR A 226 1.06 29.88 -1.64
CA THR A 226 1.90 30.76 -0.82
C THR A 226 1.13 32.03 -0.56
N ARG A 227 0.73 32.24 0.70
CA ARG A 227 0.44 33.58 1.22
C ARG A 227 1.67 34.15 1.84
#